data_7909f9bf398bbcef5bcd893fdfd96620
#
_entry.id   7909f9bf398bbcef5bcd893fdfd96620
#
_cell.length_a   1.000
_cell.length_b   1.000
_cell.length_c   1.000
_cell.angle_alpha   90.00
_cell.angle_beta   90.00
_cell.angle_gamma   90.00
#
_symmetry.space_group_name_H-M   'P 1'
#
loop_
_entity.id
_entity.type
_entity.pdbx_description
1 polymer ?
#
loop_
_entity_poly.entity_id
_entity_poly.type
_entity_poly.pdbx_seq_one_letter_code
_entity_poly.pdbx_strand_id
1 'polypeptide(L)'
;VDVPLFTCDQPFGTMIEDGSLPELHKTGTFGSRAAERLAFLRERQPTGPLMGAEFWNGWFDNWGTHHHTTDAAASAAELDALLTAGASVNIYMFHGGTNFGFTNGANDKGIYEPTITSYDYDAPLSEDGFPTDKYFAFRDVIARHFDVPAEVPARRAEAAEGTVSVVSSVPLLKAVESFGSPFTVPGSLPVSEATGQYRGFQLYERQVPDGGVLSFDEIRDRAQFFLDGFPVGILSRELGERSIFLPNGGLLQIVVEDQGRVNYGPRIGEAKGLIGPALLNGVEVLDWTIRPLDLGSLDGFRRAVTKLPDKGGVAGPSVSFGSFTADGPGDRYLRLDGWTKGNAFINGFNLGRYWSRGPQRTLYVPGPLIRQGANELAILELQGSSTRDVRFVSAPDLGPNEK
;
A
#
# COMPACT_ATOMS: atom_id res chain seq x y z
N VAL A 1 4.68 11.37 -32.61
CA VAL A 1 5.25 11.83 -31.31
C VAL A 1 6.74 11.96 -31.55
N ASP A 2 7.30 13.14 -31.27
CA ASP A 2 8.72 13.45 -31.52
C ASP A 2 9.53 13.25 -30.23
N VAL A 3 9.48 12.01 -29.69
CA VAL A 3 10.24 11.59 -28.53
C VAL A 3 10.81 10.19 -28.79
N PRO A 4 11.98 9.86 -28.22
CA PRO A 4 12.52 8.50 -28.30
C PRO A 4 11.56 7.50 -27.68
N LEU A 5 11.30 6.40 -28.38
CA LEU A 5 10.54 5.26 -27.88
C LEU A 5 11.50 4.10 -27.64
N PHE A 6 11.35 3.46 -26.48
CA PHE A 6 12.15 2.29 -26.10
C PHE A 6 11.33 1.33 -25.25
N THR A 7 11.77 0.09 -25.17
CA THR A 7 11.18 -0.92 -24.29
C THR A 7 12.09 -1.19 -23.10
N CYS A 8 11.54 -1.77 -22.04
CA CYS A 8 12.26 -2.08 -20.81
C CYS A 8 11.87 -3.49 -20.35
N ASP A 9 12.69 -4.49 -20.72
CA ASP A 9 12.41 -5.89 -20.48
C ASP A 9 13.59 -6.59 -19.80
N GLN A 10 13.35 -7.72 -19.13
CA GLN A 10 14.43 -8.48 -18.51
C GLN A 10 15.31 -9.14 -19.59
N PRO A 11 16.63 -8.92 -19.59
CA PRO A 11 17.56 -9.59 -20.50
C PRO A 11 17.76 -11.06 -20.09
N PHE A 12 16.71 -11.86 -20.28
CA PHE A 12 16.68 -13.27 -19.88
C PHE A 12 15.62 -14.04 -20.68
N GLY A 13 15.93 -15.28 -21.11
CA GLY A 13 14.99 -16.12 -21.86
C GLY A 13 14.48 -15.43 -23.12
N THR A 14 13.16 -15.35 -23.29
CA THR A 14 12.47 -14.71 -24.44
C THR A 14 11.87 -13.35 -24.10
N MET A 15 12.12 -12.81 -22.88
CA MET A 15 11.42 -11.62 -22.39
C MET A 15 11.68 -10.37 -23.24
N ILE A 16 12.89 -10.22 -23.77
CA ILE A 16 13.23 -9.11 -24.70
C ILE A 16 12.41 -9.21 -25.99
N GLU A 17 12.28 -10.40 -26.55
CA GLU A 17 11.55 -10.64 -27.79
C GLU A 17 10.03 -10.52 -27.57
N ASP A 18 9.52 -11.05 -26.46
CA ASP A 18 8.10 -11.08 -26.14
C ASP A 18 7.57 -9.70 -25.71
N GLY A 19 8.40 -8.88 -25.05
CA GLY A 19 8.04 -7.57 -24.51
C GLY A 19 8.29 -6.40 -25.47
N SER A 20 9.00 -6.60 -26.61
CA SER A 20 9.43 -5.49 -27.47
C SER A 20 8.88 -5.57 -28.90
N LEU A 21 8.83 -4.38 -29.55
CA LEU A 21 8.65 -4.31 -31.00
C LEU A 21 10.00 -4.25 -31.71
N PRO A 22 10.16 -4.88 -32.89
CA PRO A 22 11.43 -4.95 -33.60
C PRO A 22 12.08 -3.58 -33.88
N GLU A 23 11.25 -2.57 -34.17
CA GLU A 23 11.66 -1.21 -34.51
C GLU A 23 12.00 -0.31 -33.32
N LEU A 24 11.69 -0.73 -32.08
CA LEU A 24 11.97 0.07 -30.91
C LEU A 24 13.36 -0.26 -30.33
N HIS A 25 13.97 0.75 -29.73
CA HIS A 25 15.20 0.61 -28.97
C HIS A 25 14.94 -0.24 -27.72
N LYS A 26 15.75 -1.25 -27.50
CA LYS A 26 15.62 -2.18 -26.38
C LYS A 26 16.52 -1.79 -25.22
N THR A 27 15.98 -1.73 -24.02
CA THR A 27 16.72 -1.52 -22.78
C THR A 27 16.50 -2.68 -21.82
N GLY A 28 17.38 -2.83 -20.83
CA GLY A 28 17.29 -3.93 -19.89
C GLY A 28 16.76 -3.50 -18.53
N THR A 29 16.05 -4.41 -17.84
CA THR A 29 15.67 -4.26 -16.44
C THR A 29 16.25 -5.42 -15.62
N PHE A 30 17.10 -5.10 -14.64
CA PHE A 30 17.82 -6.09 -13.80
C PHE A 30 18.46 -5.42 -12.58
N GLY A 31 18.74 -6.19 -11.52
CA GLY A 31 19.43 -5.72 -10.31
C GLY A 31 20.73 -6.48 -10.00
N SER A 32 21.08 -7.48 -10.83
CA SER A 32 22.27 -8.33 -10.62
C SER A 32 22.79 -8.89 -11.93
N ARG A 33 24.03 -9.38 -11.91
CA ARG A 33 24.72 -9.96 -13.09
C ARG A 33 24.77 -8.96 -14.26
N ALA A 34 25.08 -7.69 -13.98
CA ALA A 34 25.00 -6.60 -14.94
C ALA A 34 25.75 -6.88 -16.24
N ALA A 35 26.98 -7.37 -16.16
CA ALA A 35 27.79 -7.70 -17.34
C ALA A 35 27.11 -8.76 -18.23
N GLU A 36 26.59 -9.84 -17.66
CA GLU A 36 25.89 -10.91 -18.38
C GLU A 36 24.60 -10.38 -19.03
N ARG A 37 23.82 -9.59 -18.28
CA ARG A 37 22.57 -9.02 -18.76
C ARG A 37 22.78 -8.06 -19.92
N LEU A 38 23.81 -7.23 -19.86
CA LEU A 38 24.18 -6.32 -20.94
C LEU A 38 24.73 -7.08 -22.17
N ALA A 39 25.48 -8.15 -21.98
CA ALA A 39 25.91 -9.00 -23.08
C ALA A 39 24.72 -9.64 -23.80
N PHE A 40 23.78 -10.18 -23.05
CA PHE A 40 22.52 -10.74 -23.58
C PHE A 40 21.71 -9.71 -24.36
N LEU A 41 21.60 -8.47 -23.84
CA LEU A 41 20.91 -7.38 -24.51
C LEU A 41 21.63 -7.00 -25.81
N ARG A 42 23.00 -6.94 -25.81
CA ARG A 42 23.82 -6.60 -26.99
C ARG A 42 23.63 -7.59 -28.12
N GLU A 43 23.45 -8.88 -27.85
CA GLU A 43 23.17 -9.88 -28.88
C GLU A 43 21.87 -9.60 -29.63
N ARG A 44 20.86 -9.01 -28.96
CA ARG A 44 19.53 -8.72 -29.50
C ARG A 44 19.40 -7.30 -30.06
N GLN A 45 20.29 -6.43 -29.64
CA GLN A 45 20.42 -5.06 -30.09
C GLN A 45 21.92 -4.80 -30.47
N PRO A 46 22.34 -5.22 -31.67
CA PRO A 46 23.77 -5.16 -32.06
C PRO A 46 24.35 -3.75 -32.11
N THR A 47 23.50 -2.72 -32.28
CA THR A 47 23.91 -1.32 -32.44
C THR A 47 23.20 -0.40 -31.47
N GLY A 48 23.68 0.82 -31.30
CA GLY A 48 23.13 1.83 -30.40
C GLY A 48 23.64 1.68 -28.96
N PRO A 49 23.22 2.60 -28.07
CA PRO A 49 23.62 2.58 -26.66
C PRO A 49 23.04 1.38 -25.91
N LEU A 50 23.75 0.89 -24.91
CA LEU A 50 23.19 -0.02 -23.92
C LEU A 50 22.63 0.79 -22.76
N MET A 51 21.54 0.32 -22.14
CA MET A 51 20.92 0.97 -20.97
C MET A 51 20.27 -0.05 -20.06
N GLY A 52 20.58 0.05 -18.77
CA GLY A 52 19.76 -0.50 -17.71
C GLY A 52 18.65 0.53 -17.38
N ALA A 53 17.47 0.39 -17.97
CA ALA A 53 16.37 1.34 -17.77
C ALA A 53 15.65 1.16 -16.44
N GLU A 54 15.81 -0.01 -15.83
CA GLU A 54 15.54 -0.23 -14.41
C GLU A 54 16.73 -1.01 -13.83
N PHE A 55 17.57 -0.34 -13.09
CA PHE A 55 18.61 -0.99 -12.30
C PHE A 55 18.13 -1.16 -10.87
N TRP A 56 17.69 -2.37 -10.51
CA TRP A 56 17.13 -2.68 -9.20
C TRP A 56 18.21 -2.76 -8.14
N ASN A 57 18.15 -1.85 -7.19
CA ASN A 57 19.11 -1.75 -6.10
C ASN A 57 18.58 -2.23 -4.75
N GLY A 58 17.32 -2.67 -4.70
CA GLY A 58 16.61 -3.15 -3.54
C GLY A 58 15.31 -3.82 -3.96
N TRP A 59 14.34 -3.87 -3.04
CA TRP A 59 13.01 -4.42 -3.31
C TRP A 59 11.97 -3.80 -2.38
N PHE A 60 10.70 -3.92 -2.76
CA PHE A 60 9.58 -3.48 -1.93
C PHE A 60 9.10 -4.62 -1.00
N ASP A 61 8.44 -4.23 0.08
CA ASP A 61 7.91 -5.15 1.09
C ASP A 61 6.43 -5.44 0.88
N ASN A 62 5.99 -6.60 1.35
CA ASN A 62 4.60 -7.01 1.39
C ASN A 62 4.13 -7.21 2.85
N TRP A 63 2.82 -7.02 3.10
CA TRP A 63 2.26 -7.26 4.43
C TRP A 63 2.45 -8.71 4.89
N GLY A 64 3.08 -8.90 6.04
CA GLY A 64 3.31 -10.21 6.65
C GLY A 64 4.64 -10.86 6.31
N THR A 65 5.52 -10.16 5.60
CA THR A 65 6.90 -10.59 5.32
C THR A 65 7.90 -9.89 6.25
N HIS A 66 9.18 -9.90 5.90
CA HIS A 66 10.25 -9.14 6.53
C HIS A 66 10.61 -7.94 5.66
N HIS A 67 11.29 -6.95 6.26
CA HIS A 67 11.84 -5.83 5.51
C HIS A 67 12.99 -6.30 4.62
N HIS A 68 12.89 -6.02 3.33
CA HIS A 68 13.88 -6.39 2.33
C HIS A 68 15.05 -5.42 2.32
N THR A 69 16.27 -5.93 2.49
CA THR A 69 17.49 -5.14 2.41
C THR A 69 18.55 -5.85 1.58
N THR A 70 19.41 -5.09 0.92
CA THR A 70 20.53 -5.59 0.14
C THR A 70 21.83 -4.96 0.60
N ASP A 71 22.94 -5.66 0.45
CA ASP A 71 24.25 -5.12 0.78
C ASP A 71 24.62 -3.96 -0.17
N ALA A 72 24.96 -2.80 0.41
CA ALA A 72 25.26 -1.60 -0.35
C ALA A 72 26.50 -1.76 -1.25
N ALA A 73 27.53 -2.50 -0.78
CA ALA A 73 28.74 -2.72 -1.56
C ALA A 73 28.50 -3.70 -2.72
N ALA A 74 27.67 -4.73 -2.51
CA ALA A 74 27.28 -5.64 -3.57
C ALA A 74 26.46 -4.93 -4.67
N SER A 75 25.50 -4.10 -4.29
CA SER A 75 24.71 -3.30 -5.24
C SER A 75 25.60 -2.29 -5.99
N ALA A 76 26.55 -1.67 -5.31
CA ALA A 76 27.52 -0.75 -5.91
C ALA A 76 28.44 -1.46 -6.92
N ALA A 77 28.85 -2.70 -6.64
CA ALA A 77 29.67 -3.48 -7.58
C ALA A 77 28.91 -3.80 -8.88
N GLU A 78 27.64 -4.09 -8.82
CA GLU A 78 26.78 -4.28 -10.01
C GLU A 78 26.63 -2.99 -10.82
N LEU A 79 26.47 -1.84 -10.14
CA LEU A 79 26.46 -0.53 -10.80
C LEU A 79 27.79 -0.23 -11.50
N ASP A 80 28.91 -0.53 -10.85
CA ASP A 80 30.25 -0.35 -11.43
C ASP A 80 30.46 -1.21 -12.69
N ALA A 81 30.04 -2.47 -12.65
CA ALA A 81 30.05 -3.36 -13.79
C ALA A 81 29.23 -2.84 -14.98
N LEU A 82 28.03 -2.26 -14.69
CA LEU A 82 27.16 -1.65 -15.69
C LEU A 82 27.85 -0.43 -16.35
N LEU A 83 28.38 0.49 -15.55
CA LEU A 83 29.03 1.70 -16.05
C LEU A 83 30.34 1.37 -16.78
N THR A 84 31.13 0.40 -16.29
CA THR A 84 32.35 -0.08 -16.96
C THR A 84 32.05 -0.67 -18.34
N ALA A 85 30.89 -1.31 -18.53
CA ALA A 85 30.45 -1.77 -19.85
C ALA A 85 29.99 -0.63 -20.78
N GLY A 86 30.06 0.63 -20.34
CA GLY A 86 29.65 1.80 -21.12
C GLY A 86 28.15 1.95 -21.28
N ALA A 87 27.36 1.33 -20.41
CA ALA A 87 25.90 1.43 -20.43
C ALA A 87 25.40 2.65 -19.64
N SER A 88 24.29 3.22 -20.10
CA SER A 88 23.51 4.19 -19.33
C SER A 88 22.68 3.48 -18.25
N VAL A 89 22.36 4.19 -17.17
CA VAL A 89 21.58 3.64 -16.05
C VAL A 89 20.44 4.57 -15.65
N ASN A 90 19.29 3.98 -15.36
CA ASN A 90 18.22 4.57 -14.57
C ASN A 90 18.06 3.73 -13.29
N ILE A 91 18.35 4.34 -12.15
CA ILE A 91 18.33 3.64 -10.85
C ILE A 91 16.87 3.47 -10.42
N TYR A 92 16.45 2.22 -10.26
CA TYR A 92 15.12 1.86 -9.78
C TYR A 92 15.23 1.13 -8.42
N MET A 93 14.95 1.78 -7.25
CA MET A 93 14.56 3.19 -7.13
C MET A 93 15.75 4.00 -6.60
N PHE A 94 15.92 5.22 -7.06
CA PHE A 94 16.83 6.16 -6.41
C PHE A 94 16.22 6.69 -5.10
N HIS A 95 14.91 6.91 -5.12
CA HIS A 95 14.05 7.21 -3.96
C HIS A 95 12.73 6.47 -4.16
N GLY A 96 12.40 5.56 -3.28
CA GLY A 96 11.18 4.75 -3.40
C GLY A 96 9.90 5.51 -3.08
N GLY A 97 9.90 6.24 -1.97
CA GLY A 97 8.77 7.06 -1.53
C GLY A 97 7.71 6.29 -0.75
N THR A 98 6.47 6.74 -0.83
CA THR A 98 5.36 6.27 0.00
C THR A 98 4.10 6.02 -0.82
N ASN A 99 3.47 4.87 -0.65
CA ASN A 99 2.16 4.53 -1.20
C ASN A 99 1.05 5.18 -0.34
N PHE A 100 0.92 6.51 -0.39
CA PHE A 100 -0.09 7.22 0.38
C PHE A 100 -1.52 6.77 0.05
N GLY A 101 -2.39 6.83 1.05
CA GLY A 101 -3.81 6.52 0.88
C GLY A 101 -4.06 5.04 0.58
N PHE A 102 -4.58 4.76 -0.61
CA PHE A 102 -4.91 3.42 -1.11
C PHE A 102 -4.18 3.13 -2.43
N THR A 103 -3.00 3.73 -2.65
CA THR A 103 -2.31 3.68 -3.94
C THR A 103 -1.31 2.54 -4.06
N ASN A 104 -1.11 1.75 -3.00
CA ASN A 104 -0.27 0.56 -3.09
C ASN A 104 -0.81 -0.45 -4.11
N GLY A 105 0.10 -1.16 -4.74
CA GLY A 105 -0.20 -2.30 -5.60
C GLY A 105 -0.12 -3.64 -4.86
N ALA A 106 -0.11 -4.72 -5.63
CA ALA A 106 0.11 -6.07 -5.16
C ALA A 106 0.79 -6.92 -6.24
N ASN A 107 1.53 -7.93 -5.85
CA ASN A 107 1.95 -9.00 -6.73
C ASN A 107 1.03 -10.21 -6.57
N ASP A 108 0.85 -10.99 -7.64
CA ASP A 108 0.20 -12.30 -7.57
C ASP A 108 0.91 -13.26 -8.54
N LYS A 109 1.74 -14.11 -7.98
CA LYS A 109 2.42 -15.23 -8.66
C LYS A 109 1.85 -16.58 -8.19
N GLY A 110 0.54 -16.60 -7.87
CA GLY A 110 -0.14 -17.74 -7.26
C GLY A 110 -0.48 -17.54 -5.79
N ILE A 111 0.14 -16.54 -5.15
CA ILE A 111 -0.19 -16.01 -3.83
C ILE A 111 -0.33 -14.50 -3.98
N TYR A 112 -1.42 -13.96 -3.44
CA TYR A 112 -1.66 -12.53 -3.43
C TYR A 112 -0.87 -11.85 -2.31
N GLU A 113 -0.02 -10.90 -2.68
CA GLU A 113 0.92 -10.20 -1.79
C GLU A 113 0.74 -8.68 -1.92
N PRO A 114 -0.11 -8.07 -1.08
CA PRO A 114 -0.30 -6.62 -1.11
C PRO A 114 0.94 -5.89 -0.56
N THR A 115 1.41 -4.89 -1.31
CA THR A 115 2.56 -4.06 -0.94
C THR A 115 2.22 -3.20 0.27
N ILE A 116 3.19 -2.99 1.17
CA ILE A 116 3.05 -2.12 2.33
C ILE A 116 2.96 -0.64 1.92
N THR A 117 2.74 0.25 2.89
CA THR A 117 2.64 1.69 2.65
C THR A 117 3.97 2.31 2.32
N SER A 118 5.04 1.98 3.05
CA SER A 118 6.38 2.44 2.68
C SER A 118 6.84 1.77 1.38
N TYR A 119 7.31 2.55 0.45
CA TYR A 119 8.03 2.05 -0.71
C TYR A 119 9.52 2.41 -0.57
N ASP A 120 10.07 2.21 0.62
CA ASP A 120 11.47 2.54 0.96
C ASP A 120 12.43 1.92 -0.05
N TYR A 121 12.17 0.67 -0.46
CA TYR A 121 12.90 -0.07 -1.48
C TYR A 121 14.37 -0.35 -1.10
N ASP A 122 14.78 -0.04 0.12
CA ASP A 122 16.20 -0.01 0.50
C ASP A 122 17.03 0.85 -0.49
N ALA A 123 16.45 1.99 -0.87
CA ALA A 123 16.95 2.86 -1.94
C ALA A 123 18.15 3.72 -1.47
N PRO A 124 18.90 4.35 -2.40
CA PRO A 124 19.94 5.33 -2.08
C PRO A 124 19.43 6.51 -1.23
N LEU A 125 18.18 6.94 -1.43
CA LEU A 125 17.52 7.87 -0.52
C LEU A 125 16.43 7.16 0.27
N SER A 126 16.41 7.37 1.59
CA SER A 126 15.34 6.90 2.47
C SER A 126 13.99 7.52 2.12
N GLU A 127 12.89 7.00 2.69
CA GLU A 127 11.52 7.46 2.44
C GLU A 127 11.33 8.97 2.69
N ASP A 128 12.07 9.55 3.63
CA ASP A 128 12.10 10.99 3.92
C ASP A 128 13.16 11.77 3.12
N GLY A 129 13.83 11.11 2.17
CA GLY A 129 14.73 11.73 1.20
C GLY A 129 16.17 11.91 1.67
N PHE A 130 16.62 11.24 2.74
CA PHE A 130 18.01 11.32 3.21
C PHE A 130 18.94 10.30 2.56
N PRO A 131 20.22 10.68 2.32
CA PRO A 131 21.23 9.75 1.85
C PRO A 131 21.45 8.56 2.80
N THR A 132 21.37 7.35 2.26
CA THR A 132 21.69 6.09 2.94
C THR A 132 23.13 5.65 2.67
N ASP A 133 23.58 4.57 3.29
CA ASP A 133 24.90 3.98 2.98
C ASP A 133 25.00 3.61 1.49
N LYS A 134 23.91 3.17 0.89
CA LYS A 134 23.83 2.85 -0.54
C LYS A 134 24.01 4.08 -1.43
N TYR A 135 23.51 5.26 -1.01
CA TYR A 135 23.76 6.52 -1.70
C TYR A 135 25.25 6.81 -1.79
N PHE A 136 25.96 6.69 -0.68
CA PHE A 136 27.42 6.96 -0.67
C PHE A 136 28.19 5.93 -1.48
N ALA A 137 27.85 4.65 -1.38
CA ALA A 137 28.47 3.60 -2.17
C ALA A 137 28.26 3.82 -3.69
N PHE A 138 27.06 4.20 -4.11
CA PHE A 138 26.77 4.52 -5.51
C PHE A 138 27.47 5.79 -5.98
N ARG A 139 27.51 6.82 -5.13
CA ARG A 139 28.24 8.05 -5.41
C ARG A 139 29.73 7.80 -5.67
N ASP A 140 30.35 6.95 -4.84
CA ASP A 140 31.77 6.58 -4.99
C ASP A 140 32.04 5.80 -6.28
N VAL A 141 31.10 4.95 -6.70
CA VAL A 141 31.15 4.27 -8.00
C VAL A 141 31.04 5.27 -9.13
N ILE A 142 30.00 6.13 -9.11
CA ILE A 142 29.75 7.11 -10.17
C ILE A 142 30.94 8.06 -10.34
N ALA A 143 31.57 8.46 -9.22
CA ALA A 143 32.75 9.35 -9.23
C ALA A 143 33.97 8.77 -9.93
N ARG A 144 34.03 7.43 -10.14
CA ARG A 144 35.09 6.78 -10.94
C ARG A 144 34.90 6.93 -12.46
N HIS A 145 33.66 7.19 -12.88
CA HIS A 145 33.27 7.28 -14.28
C HIS A 145 32.91 8.70 -14.73
N PHE A 146 32.45 9.55 -13.80
CA PHE A 146 31.94 10.89 -14.09
C PHE A 146 32.27 11.88 -12.96
N ASP A 147 32.28 13.17 -13.29
CA ASP A 147 32.36 14.22 -12.27
C ASP A 147 31.06 14.24 -11.46
N VAL A 148 31.18 14.24 -10.13
CA VAL A 148 30.05 14.34 -9.20
C VAL A 148 30.15 15.62 -8.37
N PRO A 149 29.03 16.28 -8.05
CA PRO A 149 29.02 17.46 -7.18
C PRO A 149 29.66 17.16 -5.82
N ALA A 150 30.44 18.08 -5.27
CA ALA A 150 31.06 17.90 -3.95
C ALA A 150 30.03 17.95 -2.81
N GLU A 151 28.97 18.71 -3.01
CA GLU A 151 27.91 18.89 -2.01
C GLU A 151 27.03 17.64 -1.88
N VAL A 152 26.72 17.29 -0.64
CA VAL A 152 25.71 16.28 -0.27
C VAL A 152 24.59 17.01 0.47
N PRO A 153 23.32 16.72 0.18
CA PRO A 153 22.20 17.35 0.89
C PRO A 153 22.32 17.17 2.41
N ALA A 154 22.19 18.25 3.15
CA ALA A 154 22.20 18.21 4.61
C ALA A 154 20.90 17.58 5.13
N ARG A 155 21.03 16.79 6.19
CA ARG A 155 19.86 16.23 6.91
C ARG A 155 19.02 17.39 7.48
N ARG A 156 17.70 17.34 7.28
CA ARG A 156 16.78 18.28 7.90
C ARG A 156 16.76 18.06 9.42
N ALA A 157 16.36 19.11 10.15
CA ALA A 157 16.13 18.98 11.57
C ALA A 157 14.99 18.00 11.84
N GLU A 158 15.20 17.07 12.74
CA GLU A 158 14.19 16.14 13.19
C GLU A 158 13.08 16.87 13.95
N ALA A 159 11.84 16.50 13.68
CA ALA A 159 10.72 17.03 14.43
C ALA A 159 10.64 16.40 15.82
N ALA A 160 10.05 17.12 16.77
CA ALA A 160 9.90 16.64 18.14
C ALA A 160 9.08 15.35 18.19
N GLU A 161 9.56 14.40 18.98
CA GLU A 161 8.83 13.19 19.34
C GLU A 161 7.70 13.50 20.33
N GLY A 162 6.68 12.66 20.38
CA GLY A 162 5.57 12.85 21.30
C GLY A 162 4.49 11.80 21.18
N THR A 163 3.64 11.76 22.19
CA THR A 163 2.46 10.89 22.23
C THR A 163 1.20 11.69 21.97
N VAL A 164 0.30 11.16 21.16
CA VAL A 164 -1.02 11.71 20.86
C VAL A 164 -2.06 10.68 21.18
N SER A 165 -3.09 11.07 21.96
CA SER A 165 -4.22 10.19 22.25
C SER A 165 -5.45 10.58 21.44
N VAL A 166 -6.13 9.61 20.85
CA VAL A 166 -7.48 9.84 20.32
C VAL A 166 -8.46 9.94 21.48
N VAL A 167 -9.39 10.88 21.37
CA VAL A 167 -10.33 11.24 22.45
C VAL A 167 -11.79 11.03 22.08
N SER A 168 -12.08 10.86 20.79
CA SER A 168 -13.43 10.61 20.28
C SER A 168 -13.40 9.61 19.13
N SER A 169 -14.52 8.93 18.90
CA SER A 169 -14.64 7.91 17.86
C SER A 169 -16.06 7.85 17.31
N VAL A 170 -16.21 7.35 16.10
CA VAL A 170 -17.49 7.01 15.48
C VAL A 170 -17.40 5.66 14.78
N PRO A 171 -18.29 4.71 15.04
CA PRO A 171 -18.37 3.45 14.30
C PRO A 171 -18.59 3.69 12.80
N LEU A 172 -17.86 2.98 11.95
CA LEU A 172 -17.94 3.11 10.49
C LEU A 172 -19.37 2.93 9.99
N LEU A 173 -20.06 1.86 10.43
CA LEU A 173 -21.43 1.55 9.99
C LEU A 173 -22.48 2.59 10.43
N LYS A 174 -22.19 3.41 11.44
CA LYS A 174 -23.07 4.54 11.83
C LYS A 174 -22.86 5.78 10.97
N ALA A 175 -21.74 5.89 10.29
CA ALA A 175 -21.41 7.04 9.45
C ALA A 175 -21.64 6.79 7.96
N VAL A 176 -22.12 5.60 7.57
CA VAL A 176 -22.23 5.20 6.16
C VAL A 176 -23.15 6.10 5.32
N GLU A 177 -24.17 6.70 5.92
CA GLU A 177 -25.06 7.63 5.22
C GLU A 177 -24.35 8.90 4.74
N SER A 178 -23.20 9.23 5.31
CA SER A 178 -22.40 10.38 4.91
C SER A 178 -21.59 10.15 3.61
N PHE A 179 -21.53 8.93 3.11
CA PHE A 179 -20.77 8.56 1.91
C PHE A 179 -21.59 8.61 0.61
N GLY A 180 -22.65 9.40 0.56
CA GLY A 180 -23.49 9.53 -0.63
C GLY A 180 -24.58 8.45 -0.71
N SER A 181 -25.34 8.48 -1.80
CA SER A 181 -26.47 7.56 -1.99
C SER A 181 -25.97 6.15 -2.33
N PRO A 182 -26.60 5.10 -1.77
CA PRO A 182 -26.31 3.74 -2.18
C PRO A 182 -26.85 3.45 -3.58
N PHE A 183 -26.29 2.43 -4.21
CA PHE A 183 -26.82 1.84 -5.44
C PHE A 183 -27.58 0.57 -5.08
N THR A 184 -28.80 0.42 -5.55
CA THR A 184 -29.48 -0.89 -5.55
C THR A 184 -29.22 -1.54 -6.90
N VAL A 185 -28.59 -2.70 -6.87
CA VAL A 185 -28.26 -3.46 -8.07
C VAL A 185 -29.20 -4.67 -8.15
N PRO A 186 -30.13 -4.69 -9.12
CA PRO A 186 -30.97 -5.86 -9.35
C PRO A 186 -30.15 -7.06 -9.81
N GLY A 187 -30.47 -8.24 -9.33
CA GLY A 187 -29.80 -9.47 -9.73
C GLY A 187 -28.52 -9.77 -8.92
N SER A 188 -27.56 -10.41 -9.57
CA SER A 188 -26.31 -10.90 -8.95
C SER A 188 -25.40 -9.78 -8.48
N LEU A 189 -24.49 -10.11 -7.56
CA LEU A 189 -23.47 -9.19 -7.06
C LEU A 189 -22.62 -8.58 -8.17
N PRO A 190 -22.49 -7.25 -8.28
CA PRO A 190 -21.53 -6.63 -9.17
C PRO A 190 -20.14 -6.59 -8.54
N VAL A 191 -19.12 -6.58 -9.38
CA VAL A 191 -17.75 -6.25 -8.99
C VAL A 191 -17.60 -4.78 -8.60
N SER A 192 -16.55 -4.42 -7.86
CA SER A 192 -16.35 -3.05 -7.38
C SER A 192 -16.29 -2.02 -8.51
N GLU A 193 -15.66 -2.35 -9.62
CA GLU A 193 -15.52 -1.47 -10.78
C GLU A 193 -16.87 -1.08 -11.41
N ALA A 194 -17.86 -1.97 -11.34
CA ALA A 194 -19.20 -1.70 -11.88
C ALA A 194 -19.95 -0.58 -11.11
N THR A 195 -19.51 -0.27 -9.89
CA THR A 195 -20.04 0.84 -9.07
C THR A 195 -19.15 2.09 -9.08
N GLY A 196 -18.08 2.08 -9.91
CA GLY A 196 -17.09 3.17 -9.97
C GLY A 196 -16.07 3.15 -8.83
N GLN A 197 -16.05 2.11 -8.00
CA GLN A 197 -15.07 1.97 -6.91
C GLN A 197 -13.82 1.23 -7.42
N TYR A 198 -12.69 1.93 -7.42
CA TYR A 198 -11.42 1.39 -7.93
C TYR A 198 -10.36 1.19 -6.86
N ARG A 199 -10.62 1.59 -5.60
CA ARG A 199 -9.68 1.50 -4.47
C ARG A 199 -10.38 1.71 -3.13
N GLY A 200 -9.77 1.25 -2.04
CA GLY A 200 -10.24 1.48 -0.67
C GLY A 200 -11.34 0.51 -0.25
N PHE A 201 -12.53 1.00 0.07
CA PHE A 201 -13.57 0.20 0.71
C PHE A 201 -14.91 0.30 0.00
N GLN A 202 -15.69 -0.78 0.09
CA GLN A 202 -17.06 -0.84 -0.37
C GLN A 202 -17.93 -1.55 0.66
N LEU A 203 -19.14 -1.03 0.90
CA LEU A 203 -20.14 -1.67 1.75
C LEU A 203 -21.19 -2.34 0.87
N TYR A 204 -21.47 -3.61 1.15
CA TYR A 204 -22.58 -4.37 0.58
C TYR A 204 -23.58 -4.64 1.69
N GLU A 205 -24.86 -4.42 1.39
CA GLU A 205 -25.96 -4.60 2.35
C GLU A 205 -27.10 -5.41 1.75
N ARG A 206 -27.62 -6.36 2.52
CA ARG A 206 -28.80 -7.14 2.14
C ARG A 206 -29.54 -7.66 3.36
N GLN A 207 -30.88 -7.60 3.33
CA GLN A 207 -31.71 -8.31 4.29
C GLN A 207 -31.73 -9.78 3.92
N VAL A 208 -31.21 -10.67 4.77
CA VAL A 208 -31.26 -12.12 4.59
C VAL A 208 -32.32 -12.74 5.50
N PRO A 209 -33.11 -13.71 4.98
CA PRO A 209 -34.25 -14.25 5.75
C PRO A 209 -33.83 -15.18 6.88
N ASP A 210 -32.73 -15.94 6.67
CA ASP A 210 -32.30 -17.01 7.54
C ASP A 210 -30.78 -16.98 7.76
N GLY A 211 -30.31 -17.72 8.78
CA GLY A 211 -28.91 -18.08 8.95
C GLY A 211 -28.47 -19.23 8.03
N GLY A 212 -27.18 -19.52 8.05
CA GLY A 212 -26.60 -20.62 7.28
C GLY A 212 -25.23 -20.30 6.70
N VAL A 213 -24.77 -21.12 5.77
CA VAL A 213 -23.47 -20.91 5.12
C VAL A 213 -23.63 -19.96 3.95
N LEU A 214 -23.01 -18.79 4.06
CA LEU A 214 -22.87 -17.83 2.97
C LEU A 214 -21.52 -18.04 2.28
N SER A 215 -21.51 -18.18 0.96
CA SER A 215 -20.31 -18.45 0.17
C SER A 215 -20.22 -17.61 -1.10
N PHE A 216 -18.99 -17.45 -1.59
CA PHE A 216 -18.60 -16.70 -2.79
C PHE A 216 -17.58 -17.49 -3.59
N ASP A 217 -17.38 -17.17 -4.87
CA ASP A 217 -16.28 -17.77 -5.64
C ASP A 217 -14.93 -17.26 -5.14
N GLU A 218 -14.80 -15.95 -4.93
CA GLU A 218 -13.60 -15.34 -4.32
C GLU A 218 -13.96 -14.07 -3.52
N ILE A 219 -13.12 -13.76 -2.54
CA ILE A 219 -13.09 -12.46 -1.85
C ILE A 219 -11.86 -11.69 -2.34
N ARG A 220 -12.04 -10.47 -2.87
CA ARG A 220 -10.93 -9.64 -3.36
C ARG A 220 -10.99 -8.22 -2.76
N ASP A 221 -10.33 -8.00 -1.57
CA ASP A 221 -9.33 -8.95 -1.01
C ASP A 221 -9.67 -9.36 0.42
N ARG A 222 -10.33 -8.51 1.22
CA ARG A 222 -10.68 -8.78 2.62
C ARG A 222 -12.09 -8.25 2.93
N ALA A 223 -12.94 -9.13 3.45
CA ALA A 223 -14.33 -8.81 3.78
C ALA A 223 -14.60 -8.98 5.28
N GLN A 224 -15.19 -7.97 5.91
CA GLN A 224 -15.69 -8.03 7.29
C GLN A 224 -17.22 -8.12 7.27
N PHE A 225 -17.76 -9.11 7.95
CA PHE A 225 -19.18 -9.44 7.97
C PHE A 225 -19.82 -9.00 9.28
N PHE A 226 -20.96 -8.34 9.16
CA PHE A 226 -21.78 -7.89 10.28
C PHE A 226 -23.22 -8.34 10.03
N LEU A 227 -23.93 -8.71 11.11
CA LEU A 227 -25.33 -9.02 11.08
C LEU A 227 -26.05 -8.14 12.12
N ASP A 228 -26.98 -7.32 11.68
CA ASP A 228 -27.65 -6.28 12.50
C ASP A 228 -26.63 -5.38 13.25
N GLY A 229 -25.49 -5.08 12.59
CA GLY A 229 -24.38 -4.28 13.13
C GLY A 229 -23.43 -5.04 14.07
N PHE A 230 -23.67 -6.32 14.37
CA PHE A 230 -22.79 -7.14 15.19
C PHE A 230 -21.78 -7.90 14.32
N PRO A 231 -20.48 -7.94 14.69
CA PRO A 231 -19.47 -8.62 13.93
C PRO A 231 -19.71 -10.14 13.92
N VAL A 232 -19.68 -10.75 12.74
CA VAL A 232 -19.80 -12.19 12.52
C VAL A 232 -18.44 -12.82 12.26
N GLY A 233 -17.60 -12.18 11.43
CA GLY A 233 -16.29 -12.68 11.11
C GLY A 233 -15.63 -11.95 9.93
N ILE A 234 -14.54 -12.51 9.47
CA ILE A 234 -13.71 -11.95 8.39
C ILE A 234 -13.38 -13.08 7.44
N LEU A 235 -13.40 -12.78 6.13
CA LEU A 235 -12.82 -13.63 5.10
C LEU A 235 -11.68 -12.89 4.42
N SER A 236 -10.58 -13.61 4.16
CA SER A 236 -9.38 -13.07 3.56
C SER A 236 -8.94 -13.88 2.33
N ARG A 237 -8.65 -13.16 1.24
CA ARG A 237 -8.08 -13.74 0.03
C ARG A 237 -6.76 -14.48 0.29
N GLU A 238 -5.91 -13.91 1.13
CA GLU A 238 -4.60 -14.48 1.46
C GLU A 238 -4.70 -15.88 2.09
N LEU A 239 -5.81 -16.15 2.79
CA LEU A 239 -6.08 -17.43 3.41
C LEU A 239 -6.94 -18.36 2.52
N GLY A 240 -7.38 -17.89 1.34
CA GLY A 240 -8.26 -18.63 0.45
C GLY A 240 -9.67 -18.84 0.99
N GLU A 241 -10.10 -18.03 1.95
CA GLU A 241 -11.39 -18.13 2.61
C GLU A 241 -12.51 -17.65 1.68
N ARG A 242 -13.60 -18.43 1.59
CA ARG A 242 -14.70 -18.19 0.64
C ARG A 242 -16.08 -18.31 1.25
N SER A 243 -16.19 -18.76 2.49
CA SER A 243 -17.48 -18.98 3.14
C SER A 243 -17.46 -18.64 4.61
N ILE A 244 -18.63 -18.23 5.13
CA ILE A 244 -18.83 -17.88 6.52
C ILE A 244 -20.20 -18.36 6.99
N PHE A 245 -20.33 -18.74 8.27
CA PHE A 245 -21.60 -19.11 8.85
C PHE A 245 -22.30 -17.88 9.44
N LEU A 246 -23.52 -17.61 8.99
CA LEU A 246 -24.43 -16.60 9.58
C LEU A 246 -25.29 -17.28 10.64
N PRO A 247 -25.31 -16.77 11.89
CA PRO A 247 -26.04 -17.42 12.99
C PRO A 247 -27.56 -17.37 12.84
N ASN A 248 -28.09 -16.33 12.17
CA ASN A 248 -29.52 -16.08 11.95
C ASN A 248 -29.74 -15.19 10.73
N GLY A 249 -30.98 -14.97 10.35
CA GLY A 249 -31.35 -13.92 9.41
C GLY A 249 -31.23 -12.51 10.04
N GLY A 250 -31.21 -11.47 9.20
CA GLY A 250 -31.07 -10.08 9.63
C GLY A 250 -30.51 -9.19 8.53
N LEU A 251 -30.14 -7.96 8.87
CA LEU A 251 -29.43 -7.06 7.97
C LEU A 251 -27.96 -7.48 7.89
N LEU A 252 -27.60 -8.14 6.80
CA LEU A 252 -26.22 -8.48 6.49
C LEU A 252 -25.53 -7.24 5.90
N GLN A 253 -24.40 -6.87 6.49
CA GLN A 253 -23.52 -5.78 6.04
C GLN A 253 -22.11 -6.34 5.86
N ILE A 254 -21.50 -6.11 4.70
CA ILE A 254 -20.17 -6.63 4.36
C ILE A 254 -19.30 -5.45 3.93
N VAL A 255 -18.29 -5.13 4.73
CA VAL A 255 -17.25 -4.13 4.39
C VAL A 255 -16.13 -4.84 3.68
N VAL A 256 -15.95 -4.55 2.41
CA VAL A 256 -14.89 -5.14 1.57
C VAL A 256 -13.78 -4.13 1.34
N GLU A 257 -12.55 -4.55 1.62
CA GLU A 257 -11.32 -3.80 1.37
C GLU A 257 -10.62 -4.30 0.11
N ASP A 258 -10.32 -3.41 -0.83
CA ASP A 258 -9.30 -3.58 -1.85
C ASP A 258 -7.94 -3.29 -1.22
N GLN A 259 -7.11 -4.32 -1.03
CA GLN A 259 -5.81 -4.21 -0.36
C GLN A 259 -4.66 -3.80 -1.29
N GLY A 260 -4.94 -3.64 -2.58
CA GLY A 260 -3.99 -3.24 -3.63
C GLY A 260 -4.26 -4.00 -4.92
N ARG A 261 -4.20 -3.28 -6.05
CA ARG A 261 -4.40 -3.91 -7.36
C ARG A 261 -3.16 -4.67 -7.78
N VAL A 262 -3.38 -5.84 -8.38
CA VAL A 262 -2.29 -6.63 -8.93
C VAL A 262 -1.62 -5.86 -10.07
N ASN A 263 -0.33 -5.56 -9.91
CA ASN A 263 0.50 -4.87 -10.88
C ASN A 263 1.58 -5.78 -11.50
N TYR A 264 1.71 -7.01 -11.02
CA TYR A 264 2.60 -8.01 -11.58
C TYR A 264 2.03 -9.43 -11.39
N GLY A 265 2.08 -10.23 -12.47
CA GLY A 265 1.60 -11.61 -12.49
C GLY A 265 0.40 -11.83 -13.43
N PRO A 266 -0.10 -13.06 -13.54
CA PRO A 266 -1.15 -13.42 -14.49
C PRO A 266 -2.53 -12.82 -14.14
N ARG A 267 -2.67 -12.22 -12.96
CA ARG A 267 -3.94 -11.63 -12.49
C ARG A 267 -4.03 -10.12 -12.66
N ILE A 268 -3.14 -9.50 -13.43
CA ILE A 268 -3.24 -8.08 -13.82
C ILE A 268 -4.60 -7.82 -14.47
N GLY A 269 -5.30 -6.76 -14.02
CA GLY A 269 -6.61 -6.38 -14.55
C GLY A 269 -7.78 -7.16 -13.96
N GLU A 270 -7.57 -8.04 -13.00
CA GLU A 270 -8.67 -8.70 -12.29
C GLU A 270 -9.60 -7.70 -11.61
N ALA A 271 -10.89 -8.03 -11.55
CA ALA A 271 -11.88 -7.24 -10.83
C ALA A 271 -11.72 -7.39 -9.30
N LYS A 272 -12.17 -6.38 -8.54
CA LYS A 272 -12.20 -6.35 -7.07
C LYS A 272 -13.62 -6.47 -6.51
N GLY A 273 -13.72 -6.71 -5.21
CA GLY A 273 -14.98 -6.88 -4.50
C GLY A 273 -15.30 -8.33 -4.14
N LEU A 274 -16.57 -8.64 -4.06
CA LEU A 274 -17.07 -10.00 -3.90
C LEU A 274 -17.27 -10.60 -5.30
N ILE A 275 -16.67 -11.74 -5.58
CA ILE A 275 -16.63 -12.34 -6.91
C ILE A 275 -17.50 -13.59 -6.96
N GLY A 276 -18.27 -13.71 -8.04
CA GLY A 276 -19.24 -14.78 -8.24
C GLY A 276 -20.56 -14.54 -7.49
N PRO A 277 -21.50 -15.49 -7.54
CA PRO A 277 -22.75 -15.37 -6.83
C PRO A 277 -22.54 -15.45 -5.31
N ALA A 278 -23.30 -14.68 -4.55
CA ALA A 278 -23.42 -14.87 -3.10
C ALA A 278 -24.45 -15.96 -2.85
N LEU A 279 -24.02 -17.12 -2.37
CA LEU A 279 -24.94 -18.26 -2.11
C LEU A 279 -25.17 -18.42 -0.60
N LEU A 280 -26.40 -18.28 -0.15
CA LEU A 280 -26.81 -18.64 1.22
C LEU A 280 -27.46 -20.03 1.17
N ASN A 281 -26.84 -21.02 1.82
CA ASN A 281 -27.26 -22.42 1.77
C ASN A 281 -27.44 -22.95 0.33
N GLY A 282 -26.62 -22.49 -0.61
CA GLY A 282 -26.67 -22.88 -2.02
C GLY A 282 -27.71 -22.11 -2.86
N VAL A 283 -28.45 -21.18 -2.28
CA VAL A 283 -29.41 -20.31 -2.98
C VAL A 283 -28.81 -18.93 -3.16
N GLU A 284 -28.87 -18.40 -4.39
CA GLU A 284 -28.31 -17.10 -4.69
C GLU A 284 -29.08 -15.95 -4.00
N VAL A 285 -28.32 -15.09 -3.35
CA VAL A 285 -28.84 -13.86 -2.70
C VAL A 285 -28.72 -12.71 -3.70
N LEU A 286 -29.83 -12.19 -4.15
CA LEU A 286 -29.92 -11.15 -5.18
C LEU A 286 -30.23 -9.76 -4.57
N ASP A 287 -30.23 -8.72 -5.42
CA ASP A 287 -30.71 -7.35 -5.13
C ASP A 287 -29.97 -6.68 -3.97
N TRP A 288 -28.68 -6.58 -4.10
CA TRP A 288 -27.80 -5.95 -3.11
C TRP A 288 -27.87 -4.43 -3.16
N THR A 289 -27.83 -3.81 -2.00
CA THR A 289 -27.54 -2.38 -1.85
C THR A 289 -26.05 -2.21 -1.65
N ILE A 290 -25.42 -1.37 -2.47
CA ILE A 290 -23.96 -1.19 -2.48
C ILE A 290 -23.62 0.28 -2.29
N ARG A 291 -22.62 0.54 -1.48
CA ARG A 291 -22.14 1.89 -1.20
C ARG A 291 -20.62 1.94 -1.28
N PRO A 292 -20.04 2.65 -2.25
CA PRO A 292 -18.63 3.03 -2.23
C PRO A 292 -18.33 3.87 -0.99
N LEU A 293 -17.27 3.55 -0.25
CA LEU A 293 -16.85 4.29 0.92
C LEU A 293 -15.65 5.17 0.53
N ASP A 294 -15.92 6.40 0.10
CA ASP A 294 -14.86 7.38 -0.18
C ASP A 294 -14.34 7.95 1.14
N LEU A 295 -13.15 7.51 1.54
CA LEU A 295 -12.42 8.01 2.69
C LEU A 295 -11.45 9.16 2.34
N GLY A 296 -11.63 9.81 1.19
CA GLY A 296 -10.91 11.04 0.82
C GLY A 296 -11.33 12.23 1.67
N SER A 297 -12.54 12.20 2.27
CA SER A 297 -12.99 13.18 3.28
C SER A 297 -13.50 12.49 4.54
N LEU A 298 -13.12 13.03 5.70
CA LEU A 298 -13.58 12.56 7.02
C LEU A 298 -14.70 13.44 7.62
N ASP A 299 -15.29 14.37 6.86
CA ASP A 299 -16.27 15.35 7.38
C ASP A 299 -17.54 14.69 7.87
N GLY A 300 -17.96 13.60 7.22
CA GLY A 300 -19.11 12.79 7.66
C GLY A 300 -18.90 12.20 9.04
N PHE A 301 -17.71 11.71 9.32
CA PHE A 301 -17.37 11.15 10.63
C PHE A 301 -17.33 12.23 11.72
N ARG A 302 -16.73 13.40 11.45
CA ARG A 302 -16.60 14.48 12.45
C ARG A 302 -17.93 14.94 13.02
N ARG A 303 -19.03 14.83 12.27
CA ARG A 303 -20.36 15.24 12.71
C ARG A 303 -21.03 14.24 13.67
N ALA A 304 -20.58 13.01 13.71
CA ALA A 304 -21.20 11.91 14.45
C ALA A 304 -20.33 11.36 15.58
N VAL A 305 -19.21 12.02 15.91
CA VAL A 305 -18.27 11.52 16.92
C VAL A 305 -18.88 11.50 18.32
N THR A 306 -18.51 10.49 19.08
CA THR A 306 -18.77 10.38 20.52
C THR A 306 -17.48 10.35 21.30
N LYS A 307 -17.50 10.94 22.51
CA LYS A 307 -16.31 10.92 23.40
C LYS A 307 -15.99 9.48 23.80
N LEU A 308 -14.73 9.11 23.69
CA LEU A 308 -14.24 7.82 24.20
C LEU A 308 -14.16 7.82 25.73
N PRO A 309 -14.35 6.66 26.38
CA PRO A 309 -14.07 6.49 27.81
C PRO A 309 -12.62 6.89 28.12
N ASP A 310 -12.35 7.33 29.35
CA ASP A 310 -11.00 7.81 29.73
C ASP A 310 -9.92 6.70 29.74
N LYS A 311 -10.32 5.43 29.71
CA LYS A 311 -9.43 4.26 29.66
C LYS A 311 -9.93 3.23 28.64
N GLY A 312 -9.02 2.39 28.16
CA GLY A 312 -9.30 1.31 27.24
C GLY A 312 -8.85 1.62 25.81
N GLY A 313 -9.06 0.67 24.92
CA GLY A 313 -8.76 0.77 23.50
C GLY A 313 -9.92 1.33 22.69
N VAL A 314 -9.87 1.08 21.40
CA VAL A 314 -10.88 1.49 20.41
C VAL A 314 -11.44 0.23 19.74
N ALA A 315 -12.78 0.12 19.68
CA ALA A 315 -13.43 -0.95 18.90
C ALA A 315 -13.59 -0.51 17.44
N GLY A 316 -13.25 -1.37 16.51
CA GLY A 316 -13.45 -1.17 15.08
C GLY A 316 -14.59 -2.00 14.50
N PRO A 317 -15.01 -1.72 13.25
CA PRO A 317 -14.49 -0.65 12.42
C PRO A 317 -14.99 0.73 12.88
N SER A 318 -14.07 1.66 13.08
CA SER A 318 -14.39 3.01 13.53
C SER A 318 -13.34 4.03 13.07
N VAL A 319 -13.73 5.31 13.02
CA VAL A 319 -12.78 6.42 12.84
C VAL A 319 -12.67 7.17 14.15
N SER A 320 -11.44 7.30 14.66
CA SER A 320 -11.13 7.96 15.92
C SER A 320 -10.34 9.24 15.67
N PHE A 321 -10.54 10.25 16.51
CA PHE A 321 -9.94 11.57 16.36
C PHE A 321 -9.16 11.98 17.62
N GLY A 322 -7.99 12.60 17.37
CA GLY A 322 -7.14 13.24 18.35
C GLY A 322 -6.57 14.54 17.80
N SER A 323 -5.91 15.31 18.65
CA SER A 323 -5.22 16.54 18.24
C SER A 323 -3.87 16.66 18.92
N PHE A 324 -2.95 17.37 18.26
CA PHE A 324 -1.64 17.67 18.81
C PHE A 324 -1.19 19.07 18.35
N THR A 325 -0.22 19.64 19.07
CA THR A 325 0.38 20.93 18.72
C THR A 325 1.80 20.68 18.21
N ALA A 326 2.19 21.41 17.16
CA ALA A 326 3.55 21.41 16.63
C ALA A 326 4.09 22.83 16.48
N ASP A 327 5.40 22.98 16.64
CA ASP A 327 6.09 24.28 16.51
C ASP A 327 6.24 24.72 15.06
N GLY A 328 6.07 23.81 14.11
CA GLY A 328 6.13 24.05 12.67
C GLY A 328 6.23 22.76 11.85
N PRO A 329 6.38 22.92 10.53
CA PRO A 329 6.63 21.80 9.63
C PRO A 329 7.90 21.02 10.01
N GLY A 330 7.86 19.71 9.83
CA GLY A 330 9.01 18.83 10.04
C GLY A 330 8.63 17.38 9.79
N ASP A 331 9.50 16.67 9.10
CA ASP A 331 9.31 15.25 8.81
C ASP A 331 9.37 14.43 10.10
N ARG A 332 8.54 13.41 10.19
CA ARG A 332 8.47 12.50 11.33
C ARG A 332 7.81 11.19 10.93
N TYR A 333 7.76 10.25 11.83
CA TYR A 333 7.08 8.97 11.61
C TYR A 333 6.02 8.75 12.69
N LEU A 334 4.86 8.22 12.29
CA LEU A 334 3.76 7.88 13.19
C LEU A 334 3.83 6.39 13.53
N ARG A 335 4.09 6.06 14.79
CA ARG A 335 4.16 4.72 15.30
C ARG A 335 2.82 4.31 15.92
N LEU A 336 2.29 3.13 15.49
CA LEU A 336 0.95 2.67 15.83
C LEU A 336 0.98 1.35 16.64
N ASP A 337 1.82 1.26 17.67
CA ASP A 337 1.86 0.09 18.56
C ASP A 337 0.50 -0.11 19.24
N GLY A 338 -0.01 -1.35 19.22
CA GLY A 338 -1.28 -1.71 19.84
C GLY A 338 -2.51 -1.43 18.97
N TRP A 339 -2.36 -0.84 17.78
CA TRP A 339 -3.36 -0.71 16.74
C TRP A 339 -3.25 -1.90 15.76
N THR A 340 -4.39 -2.37 15.22
CA THR A 340 -4.39 -3.63 14.48
C THR A 340 -4.29 -3.43 12.96
N LYS A 341 -5.27 -2.79 12.33
CA LYS A 341 -5.30 -2.61 10.87
C LYS A 341 -6.20 -1.45 10.49
N GLY A 342 -5.70 -0.61 9.61
CA GLY A 342 -6.50 0.50 9.09
C GLY A 342 -5.68 1.54 8.34
N ASN A 343 -6.10 2.80 8.44
CA ASN A 343 -5.44 3.97 7.84
C ASN A 343 -5.28 5.09 8.86
N ALA A 344 -4.17 5.83 8.78
CA ALA A 344 -3.97 7.03 9.58
C ALA A 344 -4.02 8.29 8.71
N PHE A 345 -4.48 9.39 9.31
CA PHE A 345 -4.65 10.67 8.62
C PHE A 345 -4.09 11.79 9.46
N ILE A 346 -3.39 12.72 8.82
CA ILE A 346 -2.95 13.98 9.43
C ILE A 346 -3.60 15.13 8.67
N ASN A 347 -4.33 15.99 9.38
CA ASN A 347 -5.02 17.14 8.79
C ASN A 347 -5.91 16.79 7.59
N GLY A 348 -6.49 15.58 7.59
CA GLY A 348 -7.32 15.02 6.52
C GLY A 348 -6.54 14.31 5.41
N PHE A 349 -5.22 14.40 5.38
CA PHE A 349 -4.40 13.66 4.41
C PHE A 349 -4.20 12.20 4.85
N ASN A 350 -4.52 11.25 3.98
CA ASN A 350 -4.37 9.82 4.24
C ASN A 350 -2.91 9.38 4.07
N LEU A 351 -2.25 9.07 5.19
CA LEU A 351 -0.85 8.62 5.21
C LEU A 351 -0.66 7.21 4.63
N GLY A 352 -1.74 6.44 4.49
CA GLY A 352 -1.70 5.07 4.04
C GLY A 352 -2.15 4.06 5.09
N ARG A 353 -2.02 2.80 4.75
CA ARG A 353 -2.40 1.67 5.59
C ARG A 353 -1.37 1.37 6.65
N TYR A 354 -1.83 0.97 7.82
CA TYR A 354 -1.03 0.26 8.82
C TYR A 354 -1.63 -1.12 9.09
N TRP A 355 -0.78 -2.05 9.48
CA TRP A 355 -1.19 -3.38 9.89
C TRP A 355 -0.21 -3.97 10.90
N SER A 356 -0.70 -4.42 12.06
CA SER A 356 0.12 -5.05 13.10
C SER A 356 0.86 -6.32 12.64
N ARG A 357 0.47 -6.87 11.50
CA ARG A 357 1.14 -7.98 10.84
C ARG A 357 2.58 -7.63 10.40
N GLY A 358 2.86 -6.34 10.18
CA GLY A 358 4.16 -5.87 9.73
C GLY A 358 4.49 -6.23 8.27
N PRO A 359 5.73 -6.00 7.84
CA PRO A 359 6.89 -5.60 8.63
C PRO A 359 6.82 -4.16 9.13
N GLN A 360 6.27 -3.24 8.35
CA GLN A 360 6.21 -1.80 8.64
C GLN A 360 5.43 -1.51 9.93
N ARG A 361 6.05 -0.73 10.86
CA ARG A 361 5.48 -0.33 12.15
C ARG A 361 5.25 1.16 12.29
N THR A 362 5.83 1.96 11.39
CA THR A 362 5.70 3.42 11.36
C THR A 362 5.23 3.89 10.00
N LEU A 363 4.43 4.97 9.97
CA LEU A 363 4.03 5.65 8.74
C LEU A 363 4.79 6.96 8.62
N TYR A 364 5.33 7.25 7.43
CA TYR A 364 5.96 8.53 7.14
C TYR A 364 4.93 9.67 7.16
N VAL A 365 5.27 10.75 7.85
CA VAL A 365 4.47 11.98 7.94
C VAL A 365 5.27 13.13 7.35
N PRO A 366 5.01 13.50 6.09
CA PRO A 366 5.70 14.60 5.43
C PRO A 366 5.54 15.92 6.19
N GLY A 367 6.64 16.62 6.39
CA GLY A 367 6.66 17.92 7.08
C GLY A 367 5.65 18.94 6.57
N PRO A 368 5.43 19.11 5.25
CA PRO A 368 4.42 20.02 4.72
C PRO A 368 2.98 19.77 5.17
N LEU A 369 2.65 18.57 5.65
CA LEU A 369 1.33 18.27 6.22
C LEU A 369 1.13 18.84 7.62
N ILE A 370 2.22 19.17 8.31
CA ILE A 370 2.20 19.67 9.69
C ILE A 370 2.15 21.21 9.69
N ARG A 371 1.17 21.73 10.41
CA ARG A 371 0.96 23.18 10.60
C ARG A 371 1.57 23.61 11.93
N GLN A 372 2.06 24.85 12.00
CA GLN A 372 2.35 25.46 13.28
C GLN A 372 1.04 25.59 14.09
N GLY A 373 1.08 25.21 15.37
CA GLY A 373 -0.11 25.18 16.24
C GLY A 373 -0.88 23.85 16.12
N ALA A 374 -2.19 23.93 16.10
CA ALA A 374 -3.07 22.75 16.19
C ALA A 374 -3.10 21.92 14.90
N ASN A 375 -2.98 20.61 15.07
CA ASN A 375 -3.09 19.61 14.02
C ASN A 375 -4.09 18.52 14.45
N GLU A 376 -4.77 17.92 13.48
CA GLU A 376 -5.67 16.80 13.67
C GLU A 376 -4.99 15.49 13.31
N LEU A 377 -5.17 14.49 14.17
CA LEU A 377 -4.92 13.09 13.89
C LEU A 377 -6.26 12.37 13.76
N ALA A 378 -6.45 11.57 12.70
CA ALA A 378 -7.56 10.64 12.63
C ALA A 378 -7.05 9.23 12.29
N ILE A 379 -7.68 8.21 12.85
CA ILE A 379 -7.32 6.82 12.63
C ILE A 379 -8.58 6.01 12.30
N LEU A 380 -8.62 5.42 11.11
CA LEU A 380 -9.55 4.34 10.81
C LEU A 380 -8.94 3.06 11.37
N GLU A 381 -9.62 2.43 12.32
CA GLU A 381 -9.30 1.09 12.84
C GLU A 381 -10.36 0.11 12.39
N LEU A 382 -9.96 -0.98 11.75
CA LEU A 382 -10.89 -1.97 11.18
C LEU A 382 -11.24 -3.09 12.15
N GLN A 383 -10.41 -3.37 13.14
CA GLN A 383 -10.61 -4.48 14.08
C GLN A 383 -10.73 -4.00 15.52
N GLY A 384 -9.63 -3.52 16.08
CA GLY A 384 -9.60 -2.99 17.43
C GLY A 384 -8.19 -2.63 17.87
N SER A 385 -8.10 -1.67 18.75
CA SER A 385 -6.86 -1.22 19.36
C SER A 385 -6.87 -1.49 20.86
N SER A 386 -5.74 -1.92 21.41
CA SER A 386 -5.56 -2.09 22.85
C SER A 386 -5.24 -0.76 23.56
N THR A 387 -4.98 0.29 22.82
CA THR A 387 -4.60 1.63 23.30
C THR A 387 -5.36 2.72 22.54
N ARG A 388 -5.30 3.95 23.04
CA ARG A 388 -5.72 5.15 22.33
C ARG A 388 -4.56 6.02 21.88
N ASP A 389 -3.36 5.61 22.22
CA ASP A 389 -2.15 6.37 21.99
C ASP A 389 -1.46 5.95 20.70
N VAL A 390 -0.88 6.93 20.03
CA VAL A 390 0.11 6.77 18.98
C VAL A 390 1.31 7.64 19.32
N ARG A 391 2.46 7.37 18.71
CA ARG A 391 3.69 8.12 18.99
C ARG A 391 4.28 8.69 17.70
N PHE A 392 4.67 9.94 17.75
CA PHE A 392 5.61 10.49 16.77
C PHE A 392 7.03 10.12 17.18
N VAL A 393 7.79 9.61 16.22
CA VAL A 393 9.18 9.21 16.36
C VAL A 393 10.02 9.82 15.22
N SER A 394 11.31 9.98 15.45
CA SER A 394 12.24 10.62 14.52
C SER A 394 12.76 9.70 13.41
N ALA A 395 12.67 8.39 13.61
CA ALA A 395 13.19 7.39 12.67
C ALA A 395 12.12 6.37 12.25
N PRO A 396 12.21 5.82 11.01
CA PRO A 396 11.35 4.74 10.57
C PRO A 396 11.62 3.44 11.34
N ASP A 397 10.58 2.62 11.48
CA ASP A 397 10.68 1.21 11.87
C ASP A 397 9.94 0.39 10.82
N LEU A 398 10.70 -0.21 9.91
CA LEU A 398 10.20 -1.07 8.84
C LEU A 398 10.20 -2.55 9.25
N GLY A 399 10.48 -2.84 10.52
CA GLY A 399 10.46 -4.18 11.08
C GLY A 399 11.78 -4.94 10.91
N PRO A 400 11.77 -6.24 11.18
CA PRO A 400 12.98 -7.07 11.08
C PRO A 400 13.37 -7.30 9.63
N ASN A 401 14.66 -7.21 9.33
CA ASN A 401 15.22 -7.51 8.01
C ASN A 401 15.13 -9.00 7.68
N GLU A 402 15.10 -9.34 6.42
CA GLU A 402 15.37 -10.69 5.92
C GLU A 402 16.77 -11.12 6.40
N LYS A 403 16.91 -12.43 6.74
CA LYS A 403 18.18 -12.99 7.19
C LYS A 403 18.98 -13.54 6.03
#